data_5d4971f8e42f0321eeaf7f45737fb746
#
_entry.id   5d4971f8e42f0321eeaf7f45737fb746
#
_cell.length_a   1.000
_cell.length_b   1.000
_cell.length_c   1.000
_cell.angle_alpha   90.00
_cell.angle_beta   90.00
_cell.angle_gamma   90.00
#
_symmetry.space_group_name_H-M   'P 1'
#
loop_
_entity.id
_entity.type
_entity.pdbx_description
1 polymer ?
#
loop_
_entity_poly.entity_id
_entity_poly.type
_entity_poly.pdbx_seq_one_letter_code
_entity_poly.pdbx_strand_id
1 'polypeptide(L)'
;MSKFSGLRLCGSAPGLGVLALMAVLAIPASGWAQSADPSRGTRGSQSSNDGQNRRIRVHNQTGWTIVGLYATDPGRADWRGDLLVPEALTTGDSAVIDVDNGSGACVYVVRAEFSNGERLERVGVNVCRIADYYFTR
;
A
#
# COMPACT_ATOMS: atom_id res chain seq x y z
N MET A 1 48.37 4.85 -10.17
CA MET A 1 49.39 3.86 -10.56
C MET A 1 48.72 2.52 -10.70
N SER A 2 49.03 1.84 -11.83
CA SER A 2 48.74 0.48 -12.29
C SER A 2 47.36 0.26 -12.89
N LYS A 3 47.31 0.45 -14.09
CA LYS A 3 47.26 -0.21 -15.41
C LYS A 3 47.42 -1.72 -15.35
N PHE A 4 46.42 -2.47 -15.83
CA PHE A 4 46.72 -3.66 -16.63
C PHE A 4 45.63 -3.84 -17.73
N SER A 5 46.12 -3.69 -18.94
CA SER A 5 45.55 -4.13 -20.21
C SER A 5 45.70 -5.64 -20.36
N GLY A 6 44.80 -6.26 -21.04
CA GLY A 6 44.90 -7.66 -21.45
C GLY A 6 43.97 -8.00 -22.59
N LEU A 7 44.31 -7.54 -23.77
CA LEU A 7 43.72 -7.92 -25.05
C LEU A 7 44.32 -9.26 -25.47
N ARG A 8 43.56 -10.27 -25.88
CA ARG A 8 43.97 -11.27 -26.84
C ARG A 8 42.80 -11.76 -27.71
N LEU A 9 42.99 -11.43 -28.97
CA LEU A 9 42.37 -12.08 -30.10
C LEU A 9 42.99 -13.48 -30.33
N CYS A 10 42.30 -14.35 -30.97
CA CYS A 10 42.62 -15.19 -32.11
C CYS A 10 41.93 -16.54 -32.04
N GLY A 11 41.36 -16.92 -33.18
CA GLY A 11 41.16 -18.28 -33.58
C GLY A 11 40.09 -18.51 -34.62
N SER A 12 40.40 -18.17 -35.86
CA SER A 12 39.67 -18.69 -37.05
C SER A 12 40.02 -20.14 -37.33
N ALA A 13 39.10 -20.96 -37.73
CA ALA A 13 39.27 -21.97 -38.76
C ALA A 13 37.96 -22.56 -39.23
N PRO A 14 37.85 -22.85 -40.52
CA PRO A 14 36.60 -23.32 -41.17
C PRO A 14 36.54 -24.84 -41.27
N GLY A 15 35.36 -25.38 -41.17
CA GLY A 15 35.08 -26.77 -41.45
C GLY A 15 33.80 -26.92 -42.30
N LEU A 16 34.01 -27.26 -43.53
CA LEU A 16 32.93 -27.69 -44.46
C LEU A 16 32.30 -29.00 -43.94
N GLY A 17 31.02 -29.12 -44.15
CA GLY A 17 30.47 -30.45 -44.36
C GLY A 17 29.10 -30.70 -43.81
N VAL A 18 28.23 -31.05 -44.80
CA VAL A 18 27.05 -31.89 -44.68
C VAL A 18 25.70 -31.21 -44.48
N LEU A 19 25.01 -31.11 -45.62
CA LEU A 19 23.56 -30.95 -45.71
C LEU A 19 22.87 -32.09 -44.94
N ALA A 20 22.12 -31.73 -43.93
CA ALA A 20 21.04 -32.55 -43.41
C ALA A 20 19.76 -31.69 -43.41
N LEU A 21 18.89 -32.02 -44.37
CA LEU A 21 17.50 -31.57 -44.41
C LEU A 21 16.81 -32.16 -43.18
N MET A 22 16.61 -31.35 -42.15
CA MET A 22 15.66 -31.68 -41.10
C MET A 22 14.51 -30.70 -41.18
N ALA A 23 13.34 -31.23 -41.49
CA ALA A 23 12.09 -30.53 -41.42
C ALA A 23 11.86 -30.05 -39.97
N VAL A 24 11.99 -28.76 -39.74
CA VAL A 24 11.62 -28.14 -38.49
C VAL A 24 10.10 -28.00 -38.47
N LEU A 25 9.45 -28.90 -37.78
CA LEU A 25 8.08 -28.71 -37.34
C LEU A 25 8.05 -27.45 -36.44
N ALA A 26 7.56 -26.36 -36.99
CA ALA A 26 7.24 -25.18 -36.22
C ALA A 26 6.11 -25.52 -35.23
N ILE A 27 6.46 -25.77 -34.01
CA ILE A 27 5.51 -25.80 -32.90
C ILE A 27 5.16 -24.33 -32.59
N PRO A 28 3.91 -23.91 -32.76
CA PRO A 28 3.53 -22.62 -32.24
C PRO A 28 3.64 -22.69 -30.72
N ALA A 29 4.66 -22.06 -30.18
CA ALA A 29 4.71 -21.77 -28.75
C ALA A 29 3.52 -20.85 -28.46
N SER A 30 2.42 -21.42 -27.98
CA SER A 30 1.36 -20.70 -27.36
C SER A 30 2.01 -20.06 -26.11
N GLY A 31 2.43 -18.81 -26.29
CA GLY A 31 2.88 -18.01 -25.19
C GLY A 31 1.73 -17.85 -24.23
N TRP A 32 1.75 -18.64 -23.19
CA TRP A 32 1.02 -18.33 -21.98
C TRP A 32 1.69 -17.09 -21.44
N ALA A 33 1.12 -15.94 -21.77
CA ALA A 33 1.40 -14.74 -21.03
C ALA A 33 0.93 -15.04 -19.60
N GLN A 34 1.84 -15.53 -18.78
CA GLN A 34 1.69 -15.44 -17.35
C GLN A 34 1.73 -13.96 -17.07
N SER A 35 0.55 -13.38 -16.96
CA SER A 35 0.39 -12.15 -16.22
C SER A 35 1.01 -12.43 -14.87
N ALA A 36 2.23 -11.97 -14.69
CA ALA A 36 2.78 -11.83 -13.37
C ALA A 36 1.82 -10.88 -12.67
N ASP A 37 0.87 -11.46 -11.96
CA ASP A 37 0.11 -10.78 -10.95
C ASP A 37 1.15 -10.31 -9.94
N PRO A 38 1.45 -9.03 -9.85
CA PRO A 38 2.19 -8.54 -8.74
C PRO A 38 1.24 -8.63 -7.55
N SER A 39 1.19 -9.80 -6.95
CA SER A 39 0.70 -9.95 -5.58
C SER A 39 1.64 -9.17 -4.68
N ARG A 40 1.75 -7.89 -4.97
CA ARG A 40 2.14 -6.90 -4.02
C ARG A 40 1.12 -7.06 -2.92
N GLY A 41 1.56 -7.64 -1.81
CA GLY A 41 0.77 -7.73 -0.60
C GLY A 41 0.30 -6.35 -0.21
N THR A 42 -0.72 -5.89 -0.89
CA THR A 42 -1.65 -4.95 -0.34
C THR A 42 -2.16 -5.68 0.89
N ARG A 43 -1.70 -5.27 2.07
CA ARG A 43 -2.38 -5.63 3.31
C ARG A 43 -3.82 -5.40 3.01
N GLY A 44 -4.57 -6.50 2.83
CA GLY A 44 -5.92 -6.44 2.38
C GLY A 44 -6.67 -5.50 3.31
N SER A 45 -7.12 -4.38 2.79
CA SER A 45 -8.20 -3.65 3.40
C SER A 45 -9.33 -4.65 3.46
N GLN A 46 -9.56 -5.24 4.64
CA GLN A 46 -10.71 -6.07 4.87
C GLN A 46 -11.90 -5.11 4.81
N SER A 47 -12.48 -5.02 3.63
CA SER A 47 -13.66 -4.20 3.43
C SER A 47 -14.88 -4.99 3.86
N SER A 48 -15.76 -4.35 4.61
CA SER A 48 -17.05 -4.91 4.96
C SER A 48 -17.98 -4.91 3.75
N ASN A 49 -18.67 -6.05 3.51
CA ASN A 49 -19.57 -6.21 2.36
C ASN A 49 -21.04 -5.83 2.68
N ASP A 50 -21.24 -4.79 3.48
CA ASP A 50 -22.56 -4.36 3.94
C ASP A 50 -23.09 -3.10 3.21
N GLY A 51 -22.35 -2.60 2.23
CA GLY A 51 -22.70 -1.40 1.47
C GLY A 51 -22.52 -0.10 2.23
N GLN A 52 -21.99 -0.11 3.45
CA GLN A 52 -21.73 1.09 4.23
C GLN A 52 -20.39 1.72 3.85
N ASN A 53 -20.39 3.05 3.72
CA ASN A 53 -19.16 3.80 3.51
C ASN A 53 -18.52 4.14 4.86
N ARG A 54 -17.28 3.70 5.05
CA ARG A 54 -16.46 3.98 6.24
C ARG A 54 -15.28 4.87 5.93
N ARG A 55 -15.36 5.61 4.83
CA ARG A 55 -14.39 6.65 4.47
C ARG A 55 -14.85 7.97 5.03
N ILE A 56 -13.99 8.59 5.81
CA ILE A 56 -14.22 9.92 6.37
C ILE A 56 -13.07 10.85 6.01
N ARG A 57 -13.37 12.13 5.89
CA ARG A 57 -12.37 13.18 5.78
C ARG A 57 -12.04 13.68 7.17
N VAL A 58 -10.81 13.52 7.59
CA VAL A 58 -10.31 14.04 8.86
C VAL A 58 -9.67 15.39 8.64
N HIS A 59 -10.07 16.36 9.45
CA HIS A 59 -9.53 17.73 9.44
C HIS A 59 -8.74 17.96 10.74
N ASN A 60 -7.53 18.47 10.59
CA ASN A 60 -6.70 18.82 11.74
C ASN A 60 -6.82 20.31 12.04
N GLN A 61 -7.49 20.64 13.15
CA GLN A 61 -7.65 22.01 13.65
C GLN A 61 -7.07 22.17 15.06
N THR A 62 -6.01 21.43 15.40
CA THR A 62 -5.49 21.36 16.77
C THR A 62 -4.35 22.32 17.06
N GLY A 63 -3.72 22.89 16.04
CA GLY A 63 -2.49 23.68 16.18
C GLY A 63 -1.21 22.82 16.15
N TRP A 64 -1.30 21.48 16.10
CA TRP A 64 -0.18 20.55 16.04
C TRP A 64 -0.33 19.60 14.87
N THR A 65 0.78 19.12 14.34
CA THR A 65 0.77 18.11 13.28
C THR A 65 0.35 16.75 13.85
N ILE A 66 -0.62 16.08 13.23
CA ILE A 66 -0.95 14.70 13.52
C ILE A 66 0.08 13.84 12.77
N VAL A 67 0.85 13.06 13.52
CA VAL A 67 1.92 12.20 12.98
C VAL A 67 1.50 10.74 12.91
N GLY A 68 0.39 10.38 13.54
CA GLY A 68 -0.20 9.04 13.47
C GLY A 68 -1.70 9.10 13.75
N LEU A 69 -2.47 8.34 13.00
CA LEU A 69 -3.92 8.23 13.14
C LEU A 69 -4.34 6.77 13.14
N TYR A 70 -5.07 6.38 14.15
CA TYR A 70 -5.46 4.99 14.38
C TYR A 70 -6.95 4.90 14.65
N ALA A 71 -7.56 3.79 14.26
CA ALA A 71 -8.95 3.51 14.57
C ALA A 71 -9.11 2.05 15.01
N THR A 72 -10.00 1.84 15.99
CA THR A 72 -10.43 0.50 16.40
C THR A 72 -11.92 0.51 16.69
N ASP A 73 -12.61 -0.60 16.45
CA ASP A 73 -13.98 -0.75 16.93
C ASP A 73 -13.98 -1.17 18.41
N PRO A 74 -15.01 -0.82 19.18
CA PRO A 74 -15.05 -1.09 20.63
C PRO A 74 -15.02 -2.58 20.99
N GLY A 75 -15.29 -3.47 20.03
CA GLY A 75 -15.25 -4.92 20.23
C GLY A 75 -13.87 -5.53 20.05
N ARG A 76 -12.87 -4.73 19.66
CA ARG A 76 -11.50 -5.19 19.40
C ARG A 76 -10.50 -4.40 20.22
N ALA A 77 -9.52 -5.10 20.76
CA ALA A 77 -8.43 -4.48 21.52
C ALA A 77 -7.26 -4.05 20.65
N ASP A 78 -7.26 -4.46 19.38
CA ASP A 78 -6.17 -4.21 18.43
C ASP A 78 -6.40 -2.90 17.64
N TRP A 79 -5.44 -2.02 17.75
CA TRP A 79 -5.38 -0.84 16.91
C TRP A 79 -4.85 -1.22 15.53
N ARG A 80 -5.51 -0.75 14.50
CA ARG A 80 -4.98 -0.89 13.14
C ARG A 80 -3.70 -0.07 12.98
N GLY A 81 -2.92 -0.40 11.95
CA GLY A 81 -1.76 0.42 11.58
C GLY A 81 -2.15 1.86 11.28
N ASP A 82 -1.18 2.73 11.24
CA ASP A 82 -1.37 4.14 10.96
C ASP A 82 -2.15 4.34 9.66
N LEU A 83 -3.22 5.11 9.72
CA LEU A 83 -4.13 5.40 8.60
C LEU A 83 -3.66 6.60 7.76
N LEU A 84 -2.66 7.36 8.22
CA LEU A 84 -2.09 8.51 7.51
C LEU A 84 -0.86 8.18 6.66
N VAL A 85 -0.37 6.94 6.71
CA VAL A 85 0.85 6.56 5.98
C VAL A 85 0.67 6.78 4.47
N PRO A 86 1.63 7.46 3.80
CA PRO A 86 2.97 7.87 4.30
C PRO A 86 3.07 9.30 4.84
N GLU A 87 2.01 10.06 4.91
CA GLU A 87 2.05 11.50 5.16
C GLU A 87 1.43 11.87 6.50
N ALA A 88 2.10 12.77 7.24
CA ALA A 88 1.54 13.41 8.42
C ALA A 88 0.53 14.49 8.02
N LEU A 89 -0.44 14.79 8.89
CA LEU A 89 -1.48 15.77 8.64
C LEU A 89 -1.18 17.06 9.42
N THR A 90 -0.75 18.10 8.74
CA THR A 90 -0.45 19.38 9.36
C THR A 90 -1.72 20.12 9.78
N THR A 91 -1.59 21.08 10.69
CA THR A 91 -2.71 21.92 11.11
C THR A 91 -3.28 22.70 9.92
N GLY A 92 -4.60 22.67 9.78
CA GLY A 92 -5.34 23.29 8.67
C GLY A 92 -5.59 22.35 7.50
N ASP A 93 -4.88 21.21 7.44
CA ASP A 93 -5.03 20.24 6.36
C ASP A 93 -6.08 19.17 6.68
N SER A 94 -6.45 18.42 5.64
CA SER A 94 -7.37 17.30 5.74
C SER A 94 -6.92 16.12 4.91
N ALA A 95 -7.23 14.91 5.38
CA ALA A 95 -6.97 13.66 4.68
C ALA A 95 -8.22 12.78 4.67
N VAL A 96 -8.41 12.04 3.59
CA VAL A 96 -9.45 11.01 3.52
C VAL A 96 -8.86 9.69 4.00
N ILE A 97 -9.46 9.10 5.01
CA ILE A 97 -9.05 7.82 5.58
C ILE A 97 -10.18 6.79 5.44
N ASP A 98 -9.80 5.54 5.34
CA ASP A 98 -10.70 4.40 5.36
C ASP A 98 -10.50 3.65 6.68
N VAL A 99 -11.52 3.67 7.54
CA VAL A 99 -11.47 3.00 8.83
C VAL A 99 -12.08 1.60 8.82
N ASP A 100 -12.55 1.15 7.65
CA ASP A 100 -13.13 -0.19 7.53
C ASP A 100 -12.09 -1.27 7.85
N ASN A 101 -12.42 -2.11 8.80
CA ASN A 101 -11.57 -3.21 9.26
C ASN A 101 -12.21 -4.59 9.01
N GLY A 102 -13.27 -4.64 8.20
CA GLY A 102 -13.99 -5.88 7.89
C GLY A 102 -14.92 -6.38 8.99
N SER A 103 -15.06 -5.64 10.10
CA SER A 103 -15.93 -6.04 11.22
C SER A 103 -17.41 -5.70 10.99
N GLY A 104 -17.72 -4.84 10.01
CA GLY A 104 -19.05 -4.29 9.82
C GLY A 104 -19.43 -3.20 10.84
N ALA A 105 -18.55 -2.83 11.77
CA ALA A 105 -18.82 -1.79 12.74
C ALA A 105 -19.00 -0.42 12.08
N CYS A 106 -19.86 0.41 12.63
CA CYS A 106 -20.01 1.81 12.25
C CYS A 106 -19.48 2.77 13.31
N VAL A 107 -19.31 2.29 14.55
CA VAL A 107 -18.82 3.12 15.67
C VAL A 107 -17.40 2.72 15.98
N TYR A 108 -16.51 3.71 16.01
CA TYR A 108 -15.09 3.52 16.25
C TYR A 108 -14.57 4.38 17.38
N VAL A 109 -13.46 3.96 17.96
CA VAL A 109 -12.55 4.80 18.72
C VAL A 109 -11.45 5.25 17.78
N VAL A 110 -11.25 6.56 17.69
CA VAL A 110 -10.22 7.15 16.84
C VAL A 110 -9.16 7.81 17.72
N ARG A 111 -7.90 7.51 17.47
CA ARG A 111 -6.74 8.08 18.18
C ARG A 111 -5.87 8.85 17.23
N ALA A 112 -5.57 10.08 17.55
CA ALA A 112 -4.54 10.89 16.91
C ALA A 112 -3.32 11.01 17.84
N GLU A 113 -2.13 10.85 17.24
CA GLU A 113 -0.85 11.14 17.89
C GLU A 113 -0.25 12.38 17.25
N PHE A 114 0.24 13.30 18.09
CA PHE A 114 0.73 14.61 17.66
C PHE A 114 2.25 14.69 17.73
N SER A 115 2.80 15.62 16.94
CA SER A 115 4.25 15.88 16.88
C SER A 115 4.87 16.33 18.21
N ASN A 116 4.05 16.81 19.16
CA ASN A 116 4.47 17.15 20.51
C ASN A 116 4.45 15.96 21.50
N GLY A 117 4.09 14.75 21.02
CA GLY A 117 4.00 13.53 21.81
C GLY A 117 2.67 13.31 22.52
N GLU A 118 1.73 14.26 22.43
CA GLU A 118 0.39 14.09 22.98
C GLU A 118 -0.45 13.11 22.14
N ARG A 119 -1.43 12.50 22.79
CA ARG A 119 -2.42 11.61 22.17
C ARG A 119 -3.82 12.09 22.51
N LEU A 120 -4.70 12.03 21.53
CA LEU A 120 -6.10 12.38 21.70
C LEU A 120 -6.96 11.22 21.19
N GLU A 121 -7.78 10.68 22.07
CA GLU A 121 -8.74 9.63 21.74
C GLU A 121 -10.17 10.18 21.72
N ARG A 122 -10.94 9.71 20.75
CA ARG A 122 -12.36 10.02 20.62
C ARG A 122 -13.15 8.73 20.47
N VAL A 123 -14.01 8.48 21.43
CA VAL A 123 -14.89 7.31 21.47
C VAL A 123 -16.22 7.63 20.83
N GLY A 124 -16.85 6.64 20.20
CA GLY A 124 -18.21 6.77 19.68
C GLY A 124 -18.33 7.52 18.35
N VAL A 125 -17.26 7.56 17.57
CA VAL A 125 -17.27 8.18 16.24
C VAL A 125 -18.03 7.28 15.27
N ASN A 126 -19.23 7.70 14.82
CA ASN A 126 -20.05 6.95 13.88
C ASN A 126 -19.68 7.30 12.43
N VAL A 127 -18.76 6.54 11.88
CA VAL A 127 -18.17 6.78 10.55
C VAL A 127 -19.10 6.47 9.39
N CYS A 128 -20.17 5.68 9.60
CA CYS A 128 -21.18 5.42 8.57
C CYS A 128 -22.16 6.59 8.39
N ARG A 129 -22.16 7.55 9.29
CA ARG A 129 -23.10 8.68 9.29
C ARG A 129 -22.46 10.04 9.01
N ILE A 130 -21.13 10.11 9.14
CA ILE A 130 -20.40 11.36 8.95
C ILE A 130 -19.50 11.24 7.71
N ALA A 131 -19.35 12.34 7.00
CA ALA A 131 -18.37 12.45 5.91
C ALA A 131 -17.10 13.16 6.39
N ASP A 132 -17.21 14.05 7.35
CA ASP A 132 -16.14 14.89 7.86
C ASP A 132 -16.01 14.73 9.38
N TYR A 133 -14.77 14.69 9.86
CA TYR A 133 -14.44 14.65 11.27
C TYR A 133 -13.35 15.65 11.62
N TYR A 134 -13.55 16.45 12.65
CA TYR A 134 -12.66 17.53 13.03
C TYR A 134 -11.98 17.24 14.36
N PHE A 135 -10.64 17.14 14.33
CA PHE A 135 -9.85 17.20 15.53
C PHE A 135 -9.67 18.67 15.92
N THR A 136 -10.23 19.04 17.06
CA THR A 136 -10.09 20.37 17.68
C THR A 136 -9.58 20.22 19.09
N ARG A 137 -8.95 21.28 19.60
CA ARG A 137 -8.54 21.41 21.01
C ARG A 137 -9.41 22.41 21.73
#